data_5938e9b27f53f0b129af0f568c59b49a
#
_entry.id   5938e9b27f53f0b129af0f568c59b49a
#
_cell.length_a   1.000
_cell.length_b   1.000
_cell.length_c   1.000
_cell.angle_alpha   90.00
_cell.angle_beta   90.00
_cell.angle_gamma   90.00
#
_symmetry.space_group_name_H-M   'P 1'
#
loop_
_entity.id
_entity.type
_entity.pdbx_description
1 polymer ?
#
loop_
_entity_poly.entity_id
_entity_poly.type
_entity_poly.pdbx_seq_one_letter_code
_entity_poly.pdbx_strand_id
1 'polypeptide(L)'
;EKLDPVKLNPIEQMMAFNSAKGAVLAKANPAQYPAPKLLLDSLQAGASLPRNEALQAEAAGFAKAAITPQANALIGLFINDQVVKKTSKKYEKGAHPVNQAAVLGAGIMGGGIAYQAASKGTPIIMKDIGNPQLALGMKEANGLLTKQVERKKMKPAQMGETLARIRPTLSYDEFKEVDIV
;
A
#
# COMPACT_ATOMS: atom_id res chain seq x y z
N GLU A 1 25.24 -13.98 -7.08
CA GLU A 1 26.49 -13.27 -6.68
C GLU A 1 26.72 -13.52 -5.18
N LYS A 2 27.79 -14.23 -4.81
CA LYS A 2 28.16 -14.38 -3.39
C LYS A 2 28.78 -13.05 -2.94
N LEU A 3 28.04 -12.33 -2.10
CA LEU A 3 28.61 -11.16 -1.44
C LEU A 3 29.68 -11.61 -0.45
N ASP A 4 30.82 -10.94 -0.46
CA ASP A 4 31.88 -11.17 0.54
C ASP A 4 31.33 -10.83 1.94
N PRO A 5 31.64 -11.66 2.96
CA PRO A 5 31.16 -11.39 4.32
C PRO A 5 31.77 -10.09 4.83
N VAL A 6 30.91 -9.18 5.28
CA VAL A 6 31.32 -7.92 5.91
C VAL A 6 31.97 -8.27 7.26
N LYS A 7 33.27 -8.03 7.39
CA LYS A 7 34.03 -8.21 8.63
C LYS A 7 34.10 -6.88 9.36
N LEU A 8 33.30 -6.70 10.39
CA LEU A 8 33.35 -5.56 11.30
C LEU A 8 34.07 -5.97 12.59
N ASN A 9 34.90 -5.08 13.11
CA ASN A 9 35.40 -5.25 14.47
C ASN A 9 34.28 -4.98 15.50
N PRO A 10 34.44 -5.39 16.78
CA PRO A 10 33.36 -5.22 17.77
C PRO A 10 32.89 -3.78 17.98
N ILE A 11 33.78 -2.79 17.84
CA ILE A 11 33.45 -1.37 17.99
C ILE A 11 32.63 -0.89 16.79
N GLU A 12 33.06 -1.21 15.57
CA GLU A 12 32.32 -0.90 14.34
C GLU A 12 30.94 -1.52 14.32
N GLN A 13 30.83 -2.79 14.75
CA GLN A 13 29.57 -3.49 14.86
C GLN A 13 28.62 -2.79 15.86
N MET A 14 29.13 -2.44 17.05
CA MET A 14 28.35 -1.71 18.05
C MET A 14 27.88 -0.35 17.52
N MET A 15 28.74 0.41 16.86
CA MET A 15 28.39 1.70 16.28
C MET A 15 27.34 1.56 15.18
N ALA A 16 27.47 0.57 14.28
CA ALA A 16 26.53 0.32 13.21
C ALA A 16 25.13 -0.03 13.76
N PHE A 17 25.05 -0.93 14.73
CA PHE A 17 23.77 -1.29 15.35
C PHE A 17 23.14 -0.17 16.17
N ASN A 18 23.92 0.63 16.89
CA ASN A 18 23.42 1.78 17.62
C ASN A 18 22.86 2.85 16.68
N SER A 19 23.56 3.13 15.57
CA SER A 19 23.08 4.04 14.52
C SER A 19 21.77 3.52 13.89
N ALA A 20 21.72 2.23 13.52
CA ALA A 20 20.53 1.62 12.95
C ALA A 20 19.35 1.66 13.93
N LYS A 21 19.56 1.34 15.22
CA LYS A 21 18.54 1.43 16.26
C LYS A 21 18.02 2.87 16.42
N GLY A 22 18.91 3.85 16.45
CA GLY A 22 18.53 5.26 16.51
C GLY A 22 17.63 5.68 15.34
N ALA A 23 18.01 5.30 14.12
CA ALA A 23 17.22 5.59 12.91
C ALA A 23 15.85 4.89 12.90
N VAL A 24 15.77 3.66 13.38
CA VAL A 24 14.51 2.90 13.48
C VAL A 24 13.60 3.47 14.57
N LEU A 25 14.14 3.74 15.77
CA LEU A 25 13.37 4.28 16.89
C LEU A 25 12.82 5.68 16.62
N ALA A 26 13.50 6.46 15.80
CA ALA A 26 13.01 7.76 15.34
C ALA A 26 11.74 7.66 14.45
N LYS A 27 11.52 6.51 13.81
CA LYS A 27 10.39 6.28 12.89
C LYS A 27 9.34 5.33 13.44
N ALA A 28 9.72 4.41 14.33
CA ALA A 28 8.85 3.36 14.86
C ALA A 28 8.93 3.37 16.39
N ASN A 29 7.90 3.88 17.04
CA ASN A 29 7.77 3.81 18.49
C ASN A 29 7.64 2.34 18.93
N PRO A 30 8.57 1.79 19.76
CA PRO A 30 8.54 0.37 20.15
C PRO A 30 7.28 -0.04 20.93
N ALA A 31 6.60 0.88 21.61
CA ALA A 31 5.34 0.61 22.29
C ALA A 31 4.20 0.27 21.31
N GLN A 32 4.24 0.88 20.11
CA GLN A 32 3.26 0.65 19.05
C GLN A 32 3.75 -0.37 18.02
N TYR A 33 5.04 -0.37 17.72
CA TYR A 33 5.70 -1.21 16.71
C TYR A 33 6.93 -1.90 17.31
N PRO A 34 6.78 -2.96 18.12
CA PRO A 34 7.91 -3.63 18.77
C PRO A 34 8.79 -4.42 17.80
N ALA A 35 8.23 -4.94 16.71
CA ALA A 35 8.94 -5.84 15.79
C ALA A 35 10.22 -5.25 15.17
N PRO A 36 10.30 -3.98 14.70
CA PRO A 36 11.53 -3.42 14.17
C PRO A 36 12.69 -3.39 15.18
N LYS A 37 12.39 -3.09 16.45
CA LYS A 37 13.40 -3.14 17.53
C LYS A 37 13.84 -4.58 17.81
N LEU A 38 12.91 -5.50 17.95
CA LEU A 38 13.19 -6.92 18.20
C LEU A 38 14.01 -7.53 17.05
N LEU A 39 13.74 -7.15 15.80
CA LEU A 39 14.53 -7.56 14.64
C LEU A 39 15.99 -7.11 14.77
N LEU A 40 16.22 -5.82 15.08
CA LEU A 40 17.58 -5.30 15.23
C LEU A 40 18.33 -5.93 16.41
N ASP A 41 17.62 -6.19 17.52
CA ASP A 41 18.20 -6.88 18.66
C ASP A 41 18.60 -8.32 18.28
N SER A 42 17.78 -9.02 17.52
CA SER A 42 18.05 -10.36 17.00
C SER A 42 19.23 -10.39 16.04
N LEU A 43 19.28 -9.46 15.07
CA LEU A 43 20.40 -9.33 14.14
C LEU A 43 21.71 -9.03 14.87
N GLN A 44 21.68 -8.14 15.85
CA GLN A 44 22.88 -7.83 16.67
C GLN A 44 23.35 -9.04 17.46
N ALA A 45 22.43 -9.79 18.05
CA ALA A 45 22.75 -11.00 18.82
C ALA A 45 23.38 -12.09 17.94
N GLY A 46 22.96 -12.21 16.68
CA GLY A 46 23.43 -13.22 15.74
C GLY A 46 24.68 -12.82 14.94
N ALA A 47 25.02 -11.53 14.89
CA ALA A 47 25.97 -10.97 13.91
C ALA A 47 27.40 -11.55 13.95
N SER A 48 27.85 -12.00 15.11
CA SER A 48 29.19 -12.58 15.30
C SER A 48 29.17 -14.08 15.57
N LEU A 49 27.99 -14.71 15.51
CA LEU A 49 27.81 -16.13 15.82
C LEU A 49 28.00 -17.00 14.58
N PRO A 50 28.40 -18.27 14.73
CA PRO A 50 28.30 -19.26 13.69
C PRO A 50 26.86 -19.42 13.22
N ARG A 51 26.67 -19.86 11.95
CA ARG A 51 25.35 -19.92 11.30
C ARG A 51 24.25 -20.56 12.15
N ASN A 52 24.52 -21.70 12.77
CA ASN A 52 23.49 -22.42 13.54
C ASN A 52 23.06 -21.67 14.81
N GLU A 53 24.01 -21.05 15.50
CA GLU A 53 23.76 -20.23 16.68
C GLU A 53 23.06 -18.91 16.32
N ALA A 54 23.43 -18.30 15.19
CA ALA A 54 22.76 -17.12 14.66
C ALA A 54 21.28 -17.43 14.32
N LEU A 55 20.99 -18.60 13.72
CA LEU A 55 19.61 -19.04 13.45
C LEU A 55 18.81 -19.27 14.73
N GLN A 56 19.46 -19.76 15.82
CA GLN A 56 18.80 -19.88 17.12
C GLN A 56 18.47 -18.50 17.71
N ALA A 57 19.38 -17.53 17.60
CA ALA A 57 19.13 -16.15 18.03
C ALA A 57 17.97 -15.50 17.24
N GLU A 58 17.91 -15.75 15.95
CA GLU A 58 16.82 -15.29 15.07
C GLU A 58 15.48 -15.92 15.47
N ALA A 59 15.45 -17.25 15.67
CA ALA A 59 14.25 -17.97 16.13
C ALA A 59 13.73 -17.44 17.46
N ALA A 60 14.63 -17.17 18.41
CA ALA A 60 14.28 -16.58 19.69
C ALA A 60 13.73 -15.16 19.56
N GLY A 61 14.29 -14.34 18.67
CA GLY A 61 13.81 -13.01 18.34
C GLY A 61 12.44 -13.03 17.69
N PHE A 62 12.24 -13.94 16.74
CA PHE A 62 10.93 -14.16 16.11
C PHE A 62 9.86 -14.57 17.12
N ALA A 63 10.16 -15.52 18.00
CA ALA A 63 9.24 -15.96 19.05
C ALA A 63 8.79 -14.79 19.94
N LYS A 64 9.72 -13.91 20.35
CA LYS A 64 9.39 -12.71 21.11
C LYS A 64 8.46 -11.77 20.35
N ALA A 65 8.67 -11.59 19.05
CA ALA A 65 7.80 -10.76 18.21
C ALA A 65 6.40 -11.37 18.03
N ALA A 66 6.33 -12.69 17.81
CA ALA A 66 5.10 -13.42 17.52
C ALA A 66 4.08 -13.43 18.68
N ILE A 67 4.55 -13.37 19.92
CA ILE A 67 3.66 -13.38 21.12
C ILE A 67 3.21 -11.98 21.55
N THR A 68 3.58 -10.93 20.83
CA THR A 68 3.16 -9.56 21.17
C THR A 68 1.67 -9.33 20.87
N PRO A 69 0.99 -8.48 21.66
CA PRO A 69 -0.38 -8.05 21.34
C PRO A 69 -0.53 -7.46 19.93
N GLN A 70 0.51 -6.75 19.45
CA GLN A 70 0.53 -6.19 18.10
C GLN A 70 0.54 -7.27 17.01
N ALA A 71 1.33 -8.34 17.19
CA ALA A 71 1.33 -9.48 16.28
C ALA A 71 -0.04 -10.14 16.24
N ASN A 72 -0.67 -10.37 17.39
CA ASN A 72 -2.01 -10.95 17.46
C ASN A 72 -3.05 -10.07 16.75
N ALA A 73 -3.00 -8.75 16.95
CA ALA A 73 -3.89 -7.81 16.28
C ALA A 73 -3.70 -7.82 14.74
N LEU A 74 -2.45 -7.82 14.27
CA LEU A 74 -2.14 -7.85 12.83
C LEU A 74 -2.55 -9.18 12.17
N ILE A 75 -2.36 -10.31 12.87
CA ILE A 75 -2.84 -11.64 12.41
C ILE A 75 -4.36 -11.65 12.32
N GLY A 76 -5.06 -11.11 13.33
CA GLY A 76 -6.51 -10.97 13.33
C GLY A 76 -7.01 -10.13 12.15
N LEU A 77 -6.34 -9.01 11.88
CA LEU A 77 -6.65 -8.14 10.74
C LEU A 77 -6.49 -8.87 9.41
N PHE A 78 -5.41 -9.63 9.24
CA PHE A 78 -5.16 -10.44 8.05
C PHE A 78 -6.25 -11.51 7.86
N ILE A 79 -6.62 -12.24 8.93
CA ILE A 79 -7.66 -13.27 8.86
C ILE A 79 -9.00 -12.64 8.50
N ASN A 80 -9.36 -11.51 9.12
CA ASN A 80 -10.60 -10.79 8.83
C ASN A 80 -10.65 -10.31 7.37
N ASP A 81 -9.55 -9.79 6.83
CA ASP A 81 -9.43 -9.42 5.42
C ASP A 81 -9.69 -10.61 4.48
N GLN A 82 -9.16 -11.80 4.82
CA GLN A 82 -9.44 -13.02 4.04
C GLN A 82 -10.92 -13.41 4.08
N VAL A 83 -11.59 -13.26 5.23
CA VAL A 83 -13.03 -13.53 5.37
C VAL A 83 -13.84 -12.57 4.51
N VAL A 84 -13.53 -11.26 4.58
CA VAL A 84 -14.21 -10.23 3.77
C VAL A 84 -14.02 -10.51 2.28
N LYS A 85 -12.80 -10.77 1.83
CA LYS A 85 -12.49 -11.10 0.43
C LYS A 85 -13.22 -12.35 -0.06
N LYS A 86 -13.32 -13.39 0.76
CA LYS A 86 -14.07 -14.62 0.42
C LYS A 86 -15.55 -14.32 0.30
N THR A 87 -16.10 -13.50 1.18
CA THR A 87 -17.50 -13.08 1.16
C THR A 87 -17.81 -12.25 -0.09
N SER A 88 -16.97 -11.23 -0.40
CA SER A 88 -17.11 -10.44 -1.63
C SER A 88 -17.14 -11.31 -2.88
N LYS A 89 -16.18 -12.22 -3.03
CA LYS A 89 -16.12 -13.14 -4.17
C LYS A 89 -17.37 -14.00 -4.33
N LYS A 90 -18.05 -14.34 -3.23
CA LYS A 90 -19.33 -15.08 -3.28
C LYS A 90 -20.43 -14.25 -3.95
N TYR A 91 -20.51 -12.95 -3.63
CA TYR A 91 -21.51 -12.05 -4.21
C TYR A 91 -21.14 -11.62 -5.64
N GLU A 92 -19.85 -11.44 -5.93
CA GLU A 92 -19.37 -11.09 -7.27
C GLU A 92 -19.77 -12.13 -8.35
N LYS A 93 -19.87 -13.42 -7.98
CA LYS A 93 -20.25 -14.48 -8.92
C LYS A 93 -21.63 -14.32 -9.57
N GLY A 94 -22.54 -13.59 -8.94
CA GLY A 94 -23.86 -13.30 -9.46
C GLY A 94 -24.06 -11.85 -9.88
N ALA A 95 -23.01 -11.02 -9.82
CA ALA A 95 -23.09 -9.61 -10.17
C ALA A 95 -23.05 -9.42 -11.69
N HIS A 96 -23.79 -8.44 -12.18
CA HIS A 96 -23.67 -8.00 -13.58
C HIS A 96 -22.33 -7.29 -13.79
N PRO A 97 -21.76 -7.39 -15.01
CA PRO A 97 -20.55 -6.63 -15.36
C PRO A 97 -20.81 -5.11 -15.21
N VAL A 98 -19.87 -4.40 -14.61
CA VAL A 98 -19.89 -2.94 -14.57
C VAL A 98 -19.14 -2.42 -15.78
N ASN A 99 -19.87 -1.97 -16.80
CA ASN A 99 -19.31 -1.42 -18.04
C ASN A 99 -19.04 0.09 -17.92
N GLN A 100 -19.89 0.79 -17.14
CA GLN A 100 -19.78 2.23 -16.91
C GLN A 100 -20.07 2.54 -15.45
N ALA A 101 -19.15 3.25 -14.81
CA ALA A 101 -19.34 3.78 -13.46
C ALA A 101 -19.58 5.30 -13.49
N ALA A 102 -20.09 5.81 -12.37
CA ALA A 102 -20.10 7.25 -12.12
C ALA A 102 -19.71 7.56 -10.67
N VAL A 103 -19.23 8.76 -10.44
CA VAL A 103 -18.97 9.31 -9.10
C VAL A 103 -19.56 10.72 -9.00
N LEU A 104 -20.32 10.97 -7.95
CA LEU A 104 -20.87 12.27 -7.62
C LEU A 104 -19.96 12.98 -6.62
N GLY A 105 -19.45 14.15 -7.01
CA GLY A 105 -18.46 14.91 -6.27
C GLY A 105 -17.04 14.66 -6.80
N ALA A 106 -16.42 15.72 -7.32
CA ALA A 106 -15.09 15.71 -7.92
C ALA A 106 -14.02 16.29 -6.94
N GLY A 107 -14.19 16.08 -5.64
CA GLY A 107 -13.17 16.41 -4.66
C GLY A 107 -12.01 15.39 -4.66
N ILE A 108 -11.17 15.45 -3.63
CA ILE A 108 -10.03 14.53 -3.46
C ILE A 108 -10.47 13.05 -3.51
N MET A 109 -11.55 12.70 -2.80
CA MET A 109 -12.08 11.33 -2.82
C MET A 109 -12.65 10.95 -4.19
N GLY A 110 -13.46 11.82 -4.82
CA GLY A 110 -14.04 11.55 -6.14
C GLY A 110 -12.99 11.38 -7.22
N GLY A 111 -11.95 12.21 -7.22
CA GLY A 111 -10.79 12.06 -8.11
C GLY A 111 -10.04 10.74 -7.87
N GLY A 112 -9.88 10.33 -6.60
CA GLY A 112 -9.28 9.04 -6.23
C GLY A 112 -10.13 7.83 -6.67
N ILE A 113 -11.46 7.91 -6.54
CA ILE A 113 -12.40 6.88 -7.01
C ILE A 113 -12.35 6.78 -8.53
N ALA A 114 -12.39 7.92 -9.23
CA ALA A 114 -12.28 7.97 -10.69
C ALA A 114 -10.96 7.37 -11.19
N TYR A 115 -9.84 7.72 -10.55
CA TYR A 115 -8.54 7.10 -10.81
C TYR A 115 -8.60 5.57 -10.64
N GLN A 116 -9.17 5.08 -9.55
CA GLN A 116 -9.20 3.65 -9.27
C GLN A 116 -10.04 2.88 -10.29
N ALA A 117 -11.23 3.36 -10.64
CA ALA A 117 -12.08 2.76 -11.67
C ALA A 117 -11.36 2.73 -13.03
N ALA A 118 -10.86 3.87 -13.50
CA ALA A 118 -10.15 3.99 -14.76
C ALA A 118 -8.89 3.11 -14.83
N SER A 119 -8.14 3.00 -13.74
CA SER A 119 -6.95 2.14 -13.65
C SER A 119 -7.28 0.66 -13.72
N LYS A 120 -8.50 0.26 -13.36
CA LYS A 120 -9.00 -1.11 -13.49
C LYS A 120 -9.68 -1.38 -14.83
N GLY A 121 -9.73 -0.38 -15.72
CA GLY A 121 -10.28 -0.51 -17.06
C GLY A 121 -11.75 -0.07 -17.18
N THR A 122 -12.41 0.28 -16.08
CA THR A 122 -13.81 0.72 -16.09
C THR A 122 -13.90 2.21 -16.42
N PRO A 123 -14.59 2.61 -17.52
CA PRO A 123 -14.88 4.01 -17.80
C PRO A 123 -15.72 4.61 -16.66
N ILE A 124 -15.45 5.87 -16.33
CA ILE A 124 -16.14 6.53 -15.22
C ILE A 124 -16.49 7.98 -15.55
N ILE A 125 -17.74 8.34 -15.27
CA ILE A 125 -18.22 9.73 -15.30
C ILE A 125 -17.94 10.35 -13.93
N MET A 126 -17.27 11.49 -13.91
CA MET A 126 -17.03 12.25 -12.68
C MET A 126 -17.84 13.54 -12.75
N LYS A 127 -18.92 13.62 -11.96
CA LYS A 127 -19.85 14.76 -11.96
C LYS A 127 -19.66 15.63 -10.74
N ASP A 128 -19.71 16.94 -10.95
CA ASP A 128 -19.81 17.93 -9.88
C ASP A 128 -20.71 19.11 -10.28
N ILE A 129 -20.92 20.05 -9.37
CA ILE A 129 -21.74 21.26 -9.59
C ILE A 129 -20.98 22.37 -10.29
N GLY A 130 -19.66 22.32 -10.33
CA GLY A 130 -18.83 23.38 -10.94
C GLY A 130 -17.51 22.91 -11.53
N ASN A 131 -17.01 23.67 -12.49
CA ASN A 131 -15.73 23.39 -13.15
C ASN A 131 -14.52 23.40 -12.21
N PRO A 132 -14.42 24.25 -11.17
CA PRO A 132 -13.29 24.22 -10.23
C PRO A 132 -13.16 22.86 -9.51
N GLN A 133 -14.29 22.26 -9.14
CA GLN A 133 -14.33 20.94 -8.48
C GLN A 133 -13.91 19.83 -9.45
N LEU A 134 -14.41 19.88 -10.69
CA LEU A 134 -13.99 18.93 -11.73
C LEU A 134 -12.48 19.03 -12.01
N ALA A 135 -11.94 20.24 -12.07
CA ALA A 135 -10.51 20.47 -12.25
C ALA A 135 -9.70 19.88 -11.06
N LEU A 136 -10.21 20.02 -9.83
CA LEU A 136 -9.58 19.44 -8.64
C LEU A 136 -9.55 17.89 -8.70
N GLY A 137 -10.67 17.28 -9.05
CA GLY A 137 -10.74 15.81 -9.18
C GLY A 137 -9.85 15.27 -10.29
N MET A 138 -9.80 15.95 -11.44
CA MET A 138 -8.89 15.60 -12.53
C MET A 138 -7.41 15.78 -12.14
N LYS A 139 -7.08 16.84 -11.40
CA LYS A 139 -5.73 17.06 -10.87
C LYS A 139 -5.32 15.93 -9.91
N GLU A 140 -6.22 15.50 -9.05
CA GLU A 140 -5.98 14.39 -8.12
C GLU A 140 -5.73 13.07 -8.88
N ALA A 141 -6.61 12.71 -9.81
CA ALA A 141 -6.46 11.52 -10.63
C ALA A 141 -5.14 11.52 -11.42
N ASN A 142 -4.82 12.67 -12.04
CA ASN A 142 -3.57 12.85 -12.78
C ASN A 142 -2.33 12.70 -11.85
N GLY A 143 -2.36 13.29 -10.65
CA GLY A 143 -1.27 13.20 -9.68
C GLY A 143 -1.02 11.76 -9.21
N LEU A 144 -2.09 10.97 -9.03
CA LEU A 144 -1.98 9.55 -8.68
C LEU A 144 -1.36 8.73 -9.81
N LEU A 145 -1.75 8.98 -11.06
CA LEU A 145 -1.19 8.32 -12.24
C LEU A 145 0.28 8.72 -12.47
N THR A 146 0.61 9.99 -12.31
CA THR A 146 2.00 10.49 -12.43
C THR A 146 2.92 9.72 -11.46
N LYS A 147 2.50 9.54 -10.21
CA LYS A 147 3.26 8.73 -9.23
C LYS A 147 3.46 7.28 -9.67
N GLN A 148 2.53 6.68 -10.44
CA GLN A 148 2.72 5.32 -10.97
C GLN A 148 3.79 5.30 -12.08
N VAL A 149 3.80 6.33 -12.93
CA VAL A 149 4.81 6.49 -13.99
C VAL A 149 6.20 6.72 -13.38
N GLU A 150 6.33 7.63 -12.42
CA GLU A 150 7.58 7.91 -11.70
C GLU A 150 8.16 6.65 -11.01
N ARG A 151 7.28 5.83 -10.44
CA ARG A 151 7.64 4.55 -9.83
C ARG A 151 7.89 3.42 -10.84
N LYS A 152 7.86 3.71 -12.15
CA LYS A 152 8.02 2.75 -13.26
C LYS A 152 7.00 1.59 -13.22
N LYS A 153 5.83 1.81 -12.61
CA LYS A 153 4.73 0.84 -12.55
C LYS A 153 3.74 0.99 -13.70
N MET A 154 3.83 2.10 -14.45
CA MET A 154 2.97 2.43 -15.59
C MET A 154 3.80 3.15 -16.65
N LYS A 155 3.52 2.89 -17.94
CA LYS A 155 4.12 3.64 -19.07
C LYS A 155 3.34 4.93 -19.30
N PRO A 156 3.99 6.02 -19.81
CA PRO A 156 3.30 7.29 -20.11
C PRO A 156 2.10 7.12 -21.05
N ALA A 157 2.19 6.27 -22.07
CA ALA A 157 1.08 5.98 -22.98
C ALA A 157 -0.14 5.40 -22.24
N GLN A 158 0.07 4.47 -21.33
CA GLN A 158 -0.99 3.87 -20.52
C GLN A 158 -1.64 4.89 -19.57
N MET A 159 -0.89 5.87 -19.10
CA MET A 159 -1.42 7.00 -18.32
C MET A 159 -2.45 7.79 -19.12
N GLY A 160 -2.11 8.14 -20.39
CA GLY A 160 -3.02 8.85 -21.29
C GLY A 160 -4.32 8.06 -21.55
N GLU A 161 -4.20 6.77 -21.84
CA GLU A 161 -5.35 5.86 -22.01
C GLU A 161 -6.22 5.77 -20.76
N THR A 162 -5.60 5.74 -19.59
CA THR A 162 -6.32 5.68 -18.31
C THR A 162 -7.05 6.99 -18.02
N LEU A 163 -6.42 8.12 -18.24
CA LEU A 163 -7.07 9.44 -18.10
C LEU A 163 -8.24 9.60 -19.06
N ALA A 164 -8.15 9.09 -20.27
CA ALA A 164 -9.22 9.15 -21.27
C ALA A 164 -10.49 8.38 -20.84
N ARG A 165 -10.39 7.46 -19.87
CA ARG A 165 -11.55 6.76 -19.29
C ARG A 165 -12.29 7.59 -18.24
N ILE A 166 -11.73 8.70 -17.77
CA ILE A 166 -12.37 9.60 -16.81
C ILE A 166 -13.02 10.75 -17.58
N ARG A 167 -14.34 10.84 -17.48
CA ARG A 167 -15.11 11.89 -18.16
C ARG A 167 -15.72 12.86 -17.15
N PRO A 168 -15.16 14.07 -16.99
CA PRO A 168 -15.73 15.10 -16.14
C PRO A 168 -16.99 15.70 -16.80
N THR A 169 -18.04 15.94 -16.01
CA THR A 169 -19.30 16.55 -16.49
C THR A 169 -20.00 17.37 -15.41
N LEU A 170 -20.80 18.33 -15.83
CA LEU A 170 -21.72 19.10 -14.99
C LEU A 170 -23.17 18.61 -15.12
N SER A 171 -23.45 17.73 -16.13
CA SER A 171 -24.79 17.24 -16.45
C SER A 171 -25.00 15.80 -15.98
N TYR A 172 -26.28 15.43 -15.83
CA TYR A 172 -26.74 14.05 -15.61
C TYR A 172 -27.17 13.34 -16.90
N ASP A 173 -27.08 13.98 -18.07
CA ASP A 173 -27.64 13.45 -19.32
C ASP A 173 -27.08 12.08 -19.70
N GLU A 174 -25.80 11.84 -19.33
CA GLU A 174 -25.07 10.61 -19.66
C GLU A 174 -25.18 9.51 -18.61
N PHE A 175 -25.99 9.75 -17.56
CA PHE A 175 -26.14 8.77 -16.45
C PHE A 175 -27.10 7.62 -16.74
N LYS A 176 -27.81 7.66 -17.88
CA LYS A 176 -28.81 6.63 -18.24
C LYS A 176 -28.21 5.24 -18.44
N GLU A 177 -26.94 5.17 -18.80
CA GLU A 177 -26.23 3.92 -19.09
C GLU A 177 -25.20 3.56 -18.00
N VAL A 178 -25.27 4.23 -16.84
CA VAL A 178 -24.36 3.98 -15.73
C VAL A 178 -24.86 2.79 -14.92
N ASP A 179 -24.00 1.79 -14.76
CA ASP A 179 -24.32 0.57 -13.99
C ASP A 179 -24.21 0.78 -12.48
N ILE A 180 -23.32 1.70 -12.03
CA ILE A 180 -23.07 1.99 -10.61
C ILE A 180 -22.67 3.45 -10.38
N VAL A 181 -23.17 4.04 -9.30
CA VAL A 181 -22.83 5.39 -8.84
C VAL A 181 -22.27 5.33 -7.43
#